data_05e3001ca420dc5433ae8778a89115ea
#
_entry.id   05e3001ca420dc5433ae8778a89115ea
#
_cell.length_a   1.000
_cell.length_b   1.000
_cell.length_c   1.000
_cell.angle_alpha   90.00
_cell.angle_beta   90.00
_cell.angle_gamma   90.00
#
_symmetry.space_group_name_H-M   'P 1'
#
loop_
_entity.id
_entity.type
_entity.pdbx_description
1 polymer ?
#
loop_
_entity_poly.entity_id
_entity_poly.type
_entity_poly.pdbx_seq_one_letter_code
_entity_poly.pdbx_strand_id
1 'polypeptide(L)'
;MMLVKKAGITMMVHAENADMIAVLQKYYLDRGKTDPVYHYYSRPPVAEDEATSRAIYLAKMADCPLFVVHVSTKRAMEAIRDAHIAGQVVFGETCTHYLTLTTDCLAKPGFEGAKYVCSPPLCSQLH
;
A
#
# COMPACT_ATOMS: atom_id res chain seq x y z
N MET A 1 14.99 8.60 7.04
CA MET A 1 15.75 8.44 5.79
C MET A 1 17.18 9.01 5.86
N MET A 2 17.43 10.24 6.31
CA MET A 2 18.81 10.78 6.39
C MET A 2 19.76 9.93 7.26
N LEU A 3 19.30 9.41 8.40
CA LEU A 3 20.10 8.51 9.24
C LEU A 3 20.34 7.15 8.56
N VAL A 4 19.36 6.65 7.82
CA VAL A 4 19.46 5.40 7.04
C VAL A 4 20.51 5.56 5.92
N LYS A 5 20.45 6.68 5.18
CA LYS A 5 21.48 7.02 4.18
C LYS A 5 22.87 7.08 4.80
N LYS A 6 23.03 7.76 5.94
CA LYS A 6 24.30 7.86 6.67
C LYS A 6 24.85 6.50 7.10
N ALA A 7 23.97 5.54 7.40
CA ALA A 7 24.33 4.18 7.75
C ALA A 7 24.66 3.29 6.52
N GLY A 8 24.47 3.78 5.30
CA GLY A 8 24.74 3.03 4.06
C GLY A 8 23.78 1.87 3.80
N ILE A 9 22.56 1.93 4.34
CA ILE A 9 21.54 0.88 4.20
C ILE A 9 20.34 1.37 3.38
N THR A 10 19.51 0.43 2.89
CA THR A 10 18.26 0.72 2.17
C THR A 10 17.11 0.88 3.14
N MET A 11 16.30 1.92 2.94
CA MET A 11 15.05 2.11 3.69
C MET A 11 13.96 1.22 3.10
N MET A 12 13.41 0.32 3.92
CA MET A 12 12.20 -0.43 3.54
C MET A 12 10.97 0.23 4.16
N VAL A 13 9.89 0.33 3.39
CA VAL A 13 8.64 0.96 3.84
C VAL A 13 7.41 0.14 3.45
N HIS A 14 6.51 -0.03 4.42
CA HIS A 14 5.09 -0.27 4.17
C HIS A 14 4.47 1.10 3.89
N ALA A 15 3.84 1.27 2.72
CA ALA A 15 3.39 2.58 2.25
C ALA A 15 1.86 2.64 2.15
N GLU A 16 1.20 2.94 3.26
CA GLU A 16 -0.23 3.31 3.32
C GLU A 16 -0.41 4.57 4.17
N ASN A 17 -1.35 5.45 3.80
CA ASN A 17 -1.65 6.66 4.55
C ASN A 17 -2.47 6.32 5.80
N ALA A 18 -1.80 6.24 6.95
CA ALA A 18 -2.38 5.83 8.22
C ALA A 18 -3.52 6.76 8.71
N ASP A 19 -3.39 8.07 8.49
CA ASP A 19 -4.40 9.05 8.92
C ASP A 19 -5.69 8.90 8.10
N MET A 20 -5.57 8.73 6.78
CA MET A 20 -6.71 8.46 5.90
C MET A 20 -7.42 7.17 6.32
N ILE A 21 -6.65 6.11 6.56
CA ILE A 21 -7.16 4.81 7.00
C ILE A 21 -7.89 4.93 8.34
N ALA A 22 -7.31 5.62 9.31
CA ALA A 22 -7.93 5.79 10.63
C ALA A 22 -9.29 6.49 10.55
N VAL A 23 -9.40 7.53 9.73
CA VAL A 23 -10.68 8.24 9.50
C VAL A 23 -11.71 7.32 8.87
N LEU A 24 -11.33 6.55 7.83
CA LEU A 24 -12.25 5.65 7.14
C LEU A 24 -12.64 4.45 8.01
N GLN A 25 -11.73 3.89 8.78
CA GLN A 25 -12.05 2.83 9.74
C GLN A 25 -13.08 3.31 10.76
N LYS A 26 -12.86 4.48 11.37
CA LYS A 26 -13.83 5.06 12.30
C LYS A 26 -15.18 5.28 11.63
N TYR A 27 -15.20 5.84 10.41
CA TYR A 27 -16.42 6.09 9.64
C TYR A 27 -17.27 4.80 9.46
N TYR A 28 -16.63 3.67 9.10
CA TYR A 28 -17.33 2.41 8.90
C TYR A 28 -17.73 1.76 10.23
N LEU A 29 -16.88 1.78 11.25
CA LEU A 29 -17.20 1.21 12.57
C LEU A 29 -18.38 1.93 13.24
N ASP A 30 -18.44 3.26 13.18
CA ASP A 30 -19.54 4.06 13.72
C ASP A 30 -20.90 3.71 13.05
N ARG A 31 -20.87 3.03 11.90
CA ARG A 31 -22.05 2.58 11.13
C ARG A 31 -22.32 1.09 11.24
N GLY A 32 -21.64 0.40 12.14
CA GLY A 32 -21.76 -1.04 12.34
C GLY A 32 -21.26 -1.88 11.15
N LYS A 33 -20.41 -1.32 10.30
CA LYS A 33 -19.85 -1.95 9.11
C LYS A 33 -18.58 -2.70 9.47
N THR A 34 -18.71 -3.97 9.89
CA THR A 34 -17.62 -4.80 10.45
C THR A 34 -17.27 -6.03 9.60
N ASP A 35 -17.97 -6.27 8.49
CA ASP A 35 -17.64 -7.38 7.59
C ASP A 35 -16.24 -7.23 6.98
N PRO A 36 -15.56 -8.33 6.63
CA PRO A 36 -14.19 -8.29 6.11
C PRO A 36 -13.97 -7.37 4.90
N VAL A 37 -14.98 -7.16 4.06
CA VAL A 37 -14.89 -6.27 2.89
C VAL A 37 -14.65 -4.81 3.28
N TYR A 38 -15.04 -4.39 4.50
CA TYR A 38 -14.78 -3.02 4.97
C TYR A 38 -13.30 -2.77 5.31
N HIS A 39 -12.50 -3.83 5.41
CA HIS A 39 -11.06 -3.69 5.43
C HIS A 39 -10.54 -3.02 4.14
N TYR A 40 -11.04 -3.44 2.98
CA TYR A 40 -10.73 -2.80 1.70
C TYR A 40 -11.30 -1.38 1.62
N TYR A 41 -12.57 -1.17 1.94
CA TYR A 41 -13.19 0.16 1.85
C TYR A 41 -12.54 1.19 2.78
N SER A 42 -11.94 0.76 3.89
CA SER A 42 -11.18 1.63 4.79
C SER A 42 -9.73 1.88 4.33
N ARG A 43 -9.27 1.15 3.32
CA ARG A 43 -7.94 1.26 2.71
C ARG A 43 -8.05 1.39 1.19
N PRO A 44 -8.60 2.51 0.70
CA PRO A 44 -8.74 2.68 -0.74
C PRO A 44 -7.35 2.77 -1.42
N PRO A 45 -7.24 2.37 -2.70
CA PRO A 45 -5.97 2.39 -3.44
C PRO A 45 -5.20 3.70 -3.33
N VAL A 46 -5.91 4.83 -3.27
CA VAL A 46 -5.29 6.16 -3.13
C VAL A 46 -4.48 6.33 -1.83
N ALA A 47 -4.76 5.54 -0.80
CA ALA A 47 -3.99 5.58 0.46
C ALA A 47 -2.58 4.99 0.27
N GLU A 48 -2.43 3.97 -0.57
CA GLU A 48 -1.14 3.42 -0.99
C GLU A 48 -0.44 4.33 -1.99
N ASP A 49 -1.17 4.83 -3.00
CA ASP A 49 -0.63 5.69 -4.06
C ASP A 49 0.01 6.97 -3.48
N GLU A 50 -0.68 7.64 -2.55
CA GLU A 50 -0.18 8.84 -1.88
C GLU A 50 1.04 8.53 -1.03
N ALA A 51 0.97 7.50 -0.18
CA ALA A 51 2.05 7.16 0.73
C ALA A 51 3.32 6.71 -0.02
N THR A 52 3.17 5.94 -1.10
CA THR A 52 4.27 5.53 -1.98
C THR A 52 4.93 6.74 -2.64
N SER A 53 4.14 7.64 -3.23
CA SER A 53 4.64 8.86 -3.87
C SER A 53 5.38 9.75 -2.86
N ARG A 54 4.83 9.94 -1.67
CA ARG A 54 5.45 10.69 -0.58
C ARG A 54 6.77 10.05 -0.13
N ALA A 55 6.82 8.72 0.02
CA ALA A 55 8.03 8.00 0.38
C ALA A 55 9.15 8.19 -0.65
N ILE A 56 8.82 8.16 -1.96
CA ILE A 56 9.74 8.40 -3.06
C ILE A 56 10.32 9.82 -2.99
N TYR A 57 9.47 10.85 -2.79
CA TYR A 57 9.96 12.24 -2.67
C TYR A 57 10.86 12.44 -1.45
N LEU A 58 10.49 11.87 -0.30
CA LEU A 58 11.32 11.95 0.91
C LEU A 58 12.65 11.21 0.75
N ALA A 59 12.65 10.07 0.06
CA ALA A 59 13.87 9.32 -0.25
C ALA A 59 14.78 10.11 -1.19
N LYS A 60 14.20 10.76 -2.21
CA LYS A 60 14.92 11.64 -3.14
C LYS A 60 15.59 12.81 -2.41
N MET A 61 14.87 13.51 -1.54
CA MET A 61 15.43 14.61 -0.74
C MET A 61 16.54 14.17 0.20
N ALA A 62 16.47 12.95 0.72
CA ALA A 62 17.46 12.39 1.64
C ALA A 62 18.62 11.67 0.90
N ASP A 63 18.57 11.57 -0.42
CA ASP A 63 19.46 10.74 -1.25
C ASP A 63 19.58 9.32 -0.67
N CYS A 64 18.45 8.73 -0.27
CA CYS A 64 18.36 7.46 0.44
C CYS A 64 17.79 6.37 -0.47
N PRO A 65 18.46 5.23 -0.65
CA PRO A 65 17.86 4.09 -1.34
C PRO A 65 16.55 3.65 -0.66
N LEU A 66 15.52 3.43 -1.48
CA LEU A 66 14.16 3.07 -1.01
C LEU A 66 13.72 1.73 -1.58
N PHE A 67 13.10 0.92 -0.75
CA PHE A 67 12.43 -0.31 -1.13
C PHE A 67 10.97 -0.27 -0.61
N VAL A 68 9.99 -0.29 -1.51
CA VAL A 68 8.57 -0.32 -1.17
C VAL A 68 8.11 -1.77 -1.20
N VAL A 69 7.70 -2.31 -0.05
CA VAL A 69 7.27 -3.70 0.07
C VAL A 69 5.81 -3.88 -0.36
N HIS A 70 5.44 -5.08 -0.83
CA HIS A 70 4.06 -5.53 -1.11
C HIS A 70 3.18 -4.52 -1.87
N VAL A 71 3.69 -3.91 -2.93
CA VAL A 71 2.96 -2.98 -3.80
C VAL A 71 1.74 -3.67 -4.40
N SER A 72 0.55 -3.10 -4.20
CA SER A 72 -0.72 -3.69 -4.62
C SER A 72 -1.45 -2.88 -5.69
N THR A 73 -1.07 -1.61 -5.91
CA THR A 73 -1.74 -0.74 -6.87
C THR A 73 -0.88 -0.43 -8.09
N LYS A 74 -1.55 -0.22 -9.23
CA LYS A 74 -0.91 0.17 -10.49
C LYS A 74 -0.19 1.52 -10.37
N ARG A 75 -0.82 2.52 -9.72
CA ARG A 75 -0.23 3.86 -9.59
C ARG A 75 1.01 3.89 -8.72
N ALA A 76 1.01 3.12 -7.63
CA ALA A 76 2.21 2.97 -6.80
C ALA A 76 3.36 2.32 -7.60
N MET A 77 3.07 1.27 -8.38
CA MET A 77 4.04 0.62 -9.27
C MET A 77 4.57 1.61 -10.33
N GLU A 78 3.68 2.38 -10.97
CA GLU A 78 4.08 3.39 -11.96
C GLU A 78 4.97 4.47 -11.33
N ALA A 79 4.65 4.96 -10.13
CA ALA A 79 5.48 5.94 -9.42
C ALA A 79 6.88 5.40 -9.10
N ILE A 80 6.99 4.13 -8.68
CA ILE A 80 8.27 3.46 -8.44
C ILE A 80 9.07 3.35 -9.74
N ARG A 81 8.44 2.87 -10.83
CA ARG A 81 9.06 2.74 -12.15
C ARG A 81 9.60 4.09 -12.64
N ASP A 82 8.79 5.13 -12.57
CA ASP A 82 9.14 6.45 -13.10
C ASP A 82 10.30 7.08 -12.29
N ALA A 83 10.30 6.91 -10.97
CA ALA A 83 11.41 7.32 -10.12
C ALA A 83 12.71 6.55 -10.45
N HIS A 84 12.61 5.24 -10.68
CA HIS A 84 13.75 4.40 -11.06
C HIS A 84 14.32 4.83 -12.42
N ILE A 85 13.45 5.05 -13.44
CA ILE A 85 13.87 5.55 -14.76
C ILE A 85 14.54 6.93 -14.66
N ALA A 86 14.07 7.78 -13.73
CA ALA A 86 14.69 9.07 -13.45
C ALA A 86 16.04 8.99 -12.68
N GLY A 87 16.58 7.79 -12.47
CA GLY A 87 17.88 7.54 -11.84
C GLY A 87 17.86 7.52 -10.31
N GLN A 88 16.70 7.53 -9.67
CA GLN A 88 16.59 7.36 -8.23
C GLN A 88 16.73 5.87 -7.87
N VAL A 89 17.44 5.57 -6.79
CA VAL A 89 17.58 4.19 -6.29
C VAL A 89 16.30 3.82 -5.53
N VAL A 90 15.27 3.41 -6.26
CA VAL A 90 13.97 3.00 -5.75
C VAL A 90 13.60 1.64 -6.35
N PHE A 91 13.17 0.73 -5.50
CA PHE A 91 12.68 -0.60 -5.86
C PHE A 91 11.34 -0.86 -5.18
N GLY A 92 10.59 -1.82 -5.70
CA GLY A 92 9.38 -2.32 -5.09
C GLY A 92 9.19 -3.79 -5.37
N GLU A 93 8.46 -4.47 -4.50
CA GLU A 93 8.02 -5.85 -4.70
C GLU A 93 6.51 -5.94 -4.60
N THR A 94 5.91 -6.93 -5.23
CA THR A 94 4.52 -7.31 -5.03
C THR A 94 4.43 -8.72 -4.47
N CYS A 95 3.26 -9.09 -3.97
CA CYS A 95 3.01 -10.44 -3.46
C CYS A 95 2.15 -11.23 -4.45
N THR A 96 2.36 -12.54 -4.53
CA THR A 96 1.65 -13.42 -5.47
C THR A 96 0.14 -13.38 -5.34
N HIS A 97 -0.39 -13.17 -4.13
CA HIS A 97 -1.83 -13.07 -3.91
C HIS A 97 -2.45 -11.83 -4.57
N TYR A 98 -1.72 -10.70 -4.74
CA TYR A 98 -2.22 -9.53 -5.49
C TYR A 98 -2.34 -9.80 -6.99
N LEU A 99 -1.61 -10.78 -7.52
CA LEU A 99 -1.68 -11.19 -8.93
C LEU A 99 -2.81 -12.18 -9.21
N THR A 100 -3.37 -12.81 -8.19
CA THR A 100 -4.28 -13.97 -8.35
C THR A 100 -5.62 -13.83 -7.64
N LEU A 101 -5.72 -12.98 -6.61
CA LEU A 101 -6.93 -12.77 -5.81
C LEU A 101 -7.44 -11.33 -5.97
N THR A 102 -8.75 -11.15 -5.77
CA THR A 102 -9.43 -9.85 -5.86
C THR A 102 -10.25 -9.55 -4.61
N THR A 103 -10.76 -8.32 -4.53
CA THR A 103 -11.69 -7.89 -3.47
C THR A 103 -12.92 -8.79 -3.31
N ASP A 104 -13.31 -9.54 -4.35
CA ASP A 104 -14.45 -10.48 -4.27
C ASP A 104 -14.22 -11.55 -3.20
N CYS A 105 -12.95 -11.87 -2.92
CA CYS A 105 -12.59 -12.78 -1.85
C CYS A 105 -12.97 -12.24 -0.46
N LEU A 106 -12.91 -10.93 -0.26
CA LEU A 106 -13.28 -10.26 1.00
C LEU A 106 -14.79 -10.18 1.19
N ALA A 107 -15.56 -10.18 0.08
CA ALA A 107 -17.02 -10.06 0.08
C ALA A 107 -17.76 -11.41 0.25
N LYS A 108 -17.04 -12.51 0.50
CA LYS A 108 -17.66 -13.82 0.73
C LYS A 108 -18.61 -13.79 1.93
N PRO A 109 -19.74 -14.54 1.86
CA PRO A 109 -20.78 -14.49 2.89
C PRO A 109 -20.29 -14.95 4.26
N GLY A 110 -20.96 -14.48 5.29
CA GLY A 110 -20.58 -14.74 6.68
C GLY A 110 -19.19 -14.16 6.97
N PHE A 111 -18.36 -14.85 7.72
CA PHE A 111 -17.00 -14.42 8.06
C PHE A 111 -15.91 -15.09 7.18
N GLU A 112 -16.30 -15.76 6.09
CA GLU A 112 -15.39 -16.45 5.17
C GLU A 112 -14.36 -15.49 4.50
N GLY A 113 -14.75 -14.25 4.24
CA GLY A 113 -13.87 -13.23 3.70
C GLY A 113 -12.67 -12.88 4.59
N ALA A 114 -12.73 -13.15 5.90
CA ALA A 114 -11.66 -12.84 6.85
C ALA A 114 -10.34 -13.57 6.54
N LYS A 115 -10.41 -14.73 5.88
CA LYS A 115 -9.23 -15.51 5.46
C LYS A 115 -8.35 -14.77 4.44
N TYR A 116 -8.90 -13.76 3.79
CA TYR A 116 -8.25 -13.00 2.70
C TYR A 116 -7.85 -11.58 3.12
N VAL A 117 -8.01 -11.24 4.40
CA VAL A 117 -7.61 -9.94 4.94
C VAL A 117 -6.09 -9.85 5.01
N CYS A 118 -5.54 -8.85 4.32
CA CYS A 118 -4.12 -8.49 4.34
C CYS A 118 -3.98 -6.97 4.18
N SER A 119 -2.81 -6.42 4.45
CA SER A 119 -2.50 -4.99 4.29
C SER A 119 -1.21 -4.80 3.49
N PRO A 120 -1.26 -4.09 2.37
CA PRO A 120 -2.44 -3.51 1.71
C PRO A 120 -3.51 -4.56 1.37
N PRO A 121 -4.80 -4.16 1.24
CA PRO A 121 -5.86 -5.11 0.92
C PRO A 121 -5.80 -5.59 -0.52
N LEU A 122 -6.47 -6.71 -0.80
CA LEU A 122 -6.73 -7.13 -2.18
C LEU A 122 -7.49 -6.03 -2.92
N CYS A 123 -7.05 -5.71 -4.13
CA CYS A 123 -7.68 -4.72 -5.01
C CYS A 123 -8.59 -5.38 -6.05
N SER A 124 -9.40 -4.58 -6.77
CA SER A 124 -10.11 -5.05 -7.95
C SER A 124 -9.14 -5.26 -9.12
N GLN A 125 -9.54 -6.02 -10.15
CA GLN A 125 -8.70 -6.25 -11.33
C GLN A 125 -8.38 -4.98 -12.15
N LEU A 126 -9.00 -3.84 -11.84
CA LEU A 126 -8.85 -2.56 -12.53
C LEU A 126 -7.82 -1.63 -11.89
N HIS A 127 -7.14 -2.05 -10.86
CA HIS A 127 -6.15 -1.23 -10.13
C HIS A 127 -4.73 -1.73 -10.29
#